data_5fd5126133a66f54a1cadecfa726357e
#
_entry.id   5fd5126133a66f54a1cadecfa726357e
#
_cell.length_a   1.000
_cell.length_b   1.000
_cell.length_c   1.000
_cell.angle_alpha   90.00
_cell.angle_beta   90.00
_cell.angle_gamma   90.00
#
_symmetry.space_group_name_H-M   'P 1'
#
loop_
_entity.id
_entity.type
_entity.pdbx_description
1 polymer ?
#
loop_
_entity_poly.entity_id
_entity_poly.type
_entity_poly.pdbx_seq_one_letter_code
_entity_poly.pdbx_strand_id
1 'polypeptide(L)'
;MMTTVRATVEIFGQRLGLRADQDASRLHELARFVDSRMREVADRSSSVDTVKIAVLAALNIADELFQERESDQDARQRKLEKQAERLVSRIEEAMSSGVTQTGN
;
A
#
# COMPACT_ATOMS: atom_id res chain seq x y z
N MET A 1 -25.50 -15.91 6.26
CA MET A 1 -24.69 -17.14 6.23
C MET A 1 -23.41 -16.90 5.50
N MET A 2 -22.31 -17.06 6.17
CA MET A 2 -21.02 -16.90 5.52
C MET A 2 -20.68 -18.14 4.69
N THR A 3 -20.55 -17.93 3.39
CA THR A 3 -20.13 -19.00 2.51
C THR A 3 -18.61 -19.07 2.53
N THR A 4 -18.09 -20.14 3.11
CA THR A 4 -16.65 -20.36 3.11
C THR A 4 -16.31 -21.16 1.86
N VAL A 5 -15.50 -20.61 1.01
CA VAL A 5 -15.03 -21.28 -0.20
C VAL A 5 -13.61 -21.80 0.06
N ARG A 6 -13.41 -23.06 -0.25
CA ARG A 6 -12.08 -23.65 -0.19
C ARG A 6 -11.37 -23.41 -1.53
N ALA A 7 -10.20 -22.82 -1.45
CA ALA A 7 -9.38 -22.56 -2.62
C ALA A 7 -8.01 -23.22 -2.45
N THR A 8 -7.53 -23.83 -3.51
CA THR A 8 -6.17 -24.38 -3.54
C THR A 8 -5.31 -23.44 -4.36
N VAL A 9 -4.24 -22.95 -3.75
CA VAL A 9 -3.28 -22.06 -4.39
C VAL A 9 -1.92 -22.72 -4.43
N GLU A 10 -1.11 -22.35 -5.39
CA GLU A 10 0.27 -22.83 -5.49
C GLU A 10 1.21 -21.63 -5.33
N ILE A 11 2.09 -21.72 -4.35
CA ILE A 11 3.08 -20.69 -4.05
C ILE A 11 4.44 -21.37 -3.99
N PHE A 12 5.33 -21.01 -4.88
CA PHE A 12 6.69 -21.50 -4.97
C PHE A 12 6.74 -23.04 -4.98
N GLY A 13 5.87 -23.65 -5.80
CA GLY A 13 5.76 -25.09 -5.91
C GLY A 13 4.99 -25.77 -4.79
N GLN A 14 4.51 -25.03 -3.79
CA GLN A 14 3.77 -25.57 -2.65
C GLN A 14 2.27 -25.39 -2.88
N ARG A 15 1.53 -26.50 -2.80
CA ARG A 15 0.07 -26.46 -2.86
C ARG A 15 -0.50 -26.24 -1.47
N LEU A 16 -1.33 -25.20 -1.34
CA LEU A 16 -1.96 -24.84 -0.09
C LEU A 16 -3.47 -24.79 -0.27
N GLY A 17 -4.18 -25.53 0.59
CA GLY A 17 -5.63 -25.44 0.67
C GLY A 17 -6.00 -24.39 1.70
N LEU A 18 -6.62 -23.31 1.27
CA LEU A 18 -6.98 -22.20 2.14
C LEU A 18 -8.47 -21.94 2.10
N ARG A 19 -8.99 -21.38 3.17
CA ARG A 19 -10.39 -20.94 3.24
C ARG A 19 -10.45 -19.48 2.89
N ALA A 20 -11.32 -19.15 1.95
CA ALA A 20 -11.59 -17.78 1.58
C ALA A 20 -13.05 -17.45 1.93
N ASP A 21 -13.27 -16.32 2.57
CA ASP A 21 -14.60 -15.95 3.05
C ASP A 21 -15.54 -15.58 1.90
N GLN A 22 -15.06 -14.96 0.85
CA GLN A 22 -15.94 -14.46 -0.20
C GLN A 22 -15.43 -14.64 -1.61
N ASP A 23 -14.14 -14.49 -1.87
CA ASP A 23 -13.66 -14.40 -3.25
C ASP A 23 -12.36 -15.19 -3.43
N ALA A 24 -12.51 -16.35 -4.07
CA ALA A 24 -11.37 -17.20 -4.39
C ALA A 24 -10.42 -16.52 -5.39
N SER A 25 -10.93 -15.66 -6.27
CA SER A 25 -10.10 -15.00 -7.27
C SER A 25 -9.11 -14.02 -6.64
N ARG A 26 -9.51 -13.34 -5.57
CA ARG A 26 -8.60 -12.48 -4.82
C ARG A 26 -7.49 -13.29 -4.16
N LEU A 27 -7.83 -14.44 -3.60
CA LEU A 27 -6.84 -15.33 -2.99
C LEU A 27 -5.83 -15.82 -4.03
N HIS A 28 -6.29 -16.15 -5.22
CA HIS A 28 -5.42 -16.53 -6.33
C HIS A 28 -4.50 -15.40 -6.77
N GLU A 29 -4.98 -14.17 -6.79
CA GLU A 29 -4.16 -13.00 -7.08
C GLU A 29 -3.06 -12.81 -6.03
N LEU A 30 -3.44 -12.90 -4.76
CA LEU A 30 -2.49 -12.78 -3.65
C LEU A 30 -1.42 -13.88 -3.71
N ALA A 31 -1.85 -15.10 -4.01
CA ALA A 31 -0.93 -16.23 -4.13
C ALA A 31 0.07 -16.02 -5.28
N ARG A 32 -0.40 -15.54 -6.43
CA ARG A 32 0.48 -15.25 -7.55
C ARG A 32 1.46 -14.13 -7.23
N PHE A 33 1.03 -13.14 -6.50
CA PHE A 33 1.89 -12.04 -6.06
C PHE A 33 3.01 -12.56 -5.16
N VAL A 34 2.67 -13.36 -4.16
CA VAL A 34 3.66 -13.95 -3.24
C VAL A 34 4.61 -14.87 -4.00
N ASP A 35 4.08 -15.73 -4.87
CA ASP A 35 4.88 -16.63 -5.70
C ASP A 35 5.91 -15.86 -6.53
N SER A 36 5.48 -14.79 -7.17
CA SER A 36 6.34 -13.93 -7.97
C SER A 36 7.46 -13.31 -7.13
N ARG A 37 7.13 -12.83 -5.95
CA ARG A 37 8.13 -12.24 -5.05
C ARG A 37 9.14 -13.26 -4.56
N MET A 38 8.68 -14.46 -4.24
CA MET A 38 9.58 -15.53 -3.83
C MET A 38 10.52 -15.93 -4.96
N ARG A 39 10.04 -15.97 -6.19
CA ARG A 39 10.88 -16.27 -7.35
C ARG A 39 11.93 -15.19 -7.59
N GLU A 40 11.56 -13.93 -7.44
CA GLU A 40 12.51 -12.82 -7.54
C GLU A 40 13.63 -12.93 -6.49
N VAL A 41 13.25 -13.24 -5.25
CA VAL A 41 14.23 -13.43 -4.17
C VAL A 41 15.13 -14.62 -4.47
N ALA A 42 14.55 -15.74 -4.92
CA ALA A 42 15.32 -16.93 -5.26
C ALA A 42 16.34 -16.65 -6.37
N ASP A 43 15.97 -15.87 -7.37
CA ASP A 43 16.85 -15.51 -8.48
C ASP A 43 18.04 -14.64 -8.03
N ARG A 44 17.83 -13.80 -7.03
CA ARG A 44 18.85 -12.90 -6.49
C ARG A 44 19.68 -13.53 -5.39
N SER A 45 19.16 -14.56 -4.76
CA SER A 45 19.80 -15.21 -3.62
C SER A 45 20.44 -16.51 -4.08
N SER A 46 21.58 -16.83 -3.48
CA SER A 46 22.22 -18.14 -3.68
C SER A 46 21.62 -19.22 -2.78
N SER A 47 20.63 -18.88 -1.97
CA SER A 47 20.00 -19.81 -1.04
C SER A 47 18.98 -20.68 -1.75
N VAL A 48 18.97 -21.97 -1.40
CA VAL A 48 17.97 -22.93 -1.85
C VAL A 48 16.93 -23.22 -0.76
N ASP A 49 17.06 -22.56 0.39
CA ASP A 49 16.16 -22.76 1.52
C ASP A 49 14.86 -21.97 1.29
N THR A 50 13.78 -22.71 1.11
CA THR A 50 12.46 -22.15 0.85
C THR A 50 11.96 -21.27 1.99
N VAL A 51 12.23 -21.64 3.23
CA VAL A 51 11.83 -20.84 4.40
C VAL A 51 12.52 -19.47 4.38
N LYS A 52 13.82 -19.47 4.12
CA LYS A 52 14.59 -18.24 4.05
C LYS A 52 14.10 -17.34 2.91
N ILE A 53 13.82 -17.93 1.75
CA ILE A 53 13.26 -17.20 0.61
C ILE A 53 11.90 -16.60 0.96
N ALA A 54 11.04 -17.36 1.62
CA ALA A 54 9.72 -16.87 2.06
C ALA A 54 9.84 -15.71 3.04
N VAL A 55 10.75 -15.80 4.01
CA VAL A 55 10.96 -14.73 4.98
C VAL A 55 11.48 -13.46 4.30
N LEU A 56 12.43 -13.60 3.40
CA LEU A 56 12.96 -12.45 2.66
C LEU A 56 11.91 -11.82 1.75
N ALA A 57 11.09 -12.64 1.09
CA ALA A 57 9.99 -12.14 0.28
C ALA A 57 8.96 -11.40 1.13
N ALA A 58 8.63 -11.94 2.31
CA ALA A 58 7.72 -11.29 3.24
C ALA A 58 8.27 -9.94 3.71
N LEU A 59 9.56 -9.85 4.01
CA LEU A 59 10.21 -8.59 4.40
C LEU A 59 10.16 -7.57 3.27
N ASN A 60 10.40 -7.99 2.03
CA ASN A 60 10.32 -7.11 0.87
C ASN A 60 8.91 -6.57 0.67
N ILE A 61 7.91 -7.42 0.79
CA ILE A 61 6.50 -7.02 0.66
C ILE A 61 6.11 -6.05 1.77
N ALA A 62 6.52 -6.35 3.01
CA ALA A 62 6.24 -5.46 4.14
C ALA A 62 6.93 -4.10 3.96
N ASP A 63 8.16 -4.08 3.49
CA ASP A 63 8.89 -2.84 3.23
C ASP A 63 8.19 -2.00 2.16
N GLU A 64 7.77 -2.60 1.07
CA GLU A 64 7.00 -1.91 0.03
C GLU A 64 5.70 -1.33 0.58
N LEU A 65 5.00 -2.09 1.40
CA LEU A 65 3.76 -1.64 2.01
C LEU A 65 3.99 -0.40 2.89
N PHE A 66 5.05 -0.42 3.69
CA PHE A 66 5.39 0.70 4.56
C PHE A 66 5.81 1.92 3.77
N GLN A 67 6.56 1.73 2.69
CA GLN A 67 6.94 2.82 1.78
C GLN A 67 5.72 3.46 1.12
N GLU A 68 4.76 2.66 0.69
CA GLU A 68 3.52 3.19 0.12
C GLU A 68 2.73 3.99 1.15
N ARG A 69 2.65 3.51 2.39
CA ARG A 69 1.97 4.22 3.47
C ARG A 69 2.63 5.56 3.78
N GLU A 70 3.95 5.59 3.84
CA GLU A 70 4.71 6.81 4.06
C GLU A 70 4.50 7.80 2.92
N SER A 71 4.55 7.33 1.69
CA SER A 71 4.31 8.15 0.51
C SER A 71 2.89 8.73 0.51
N ASP A 72 1.89 7.93 0.86
CA ASP A 72 0.51 8.38 0.95
C ASP A 72 0.33 9.42 2.05
N GLN A 73 0.95 9.22 3.22
CA GLN A 73 0.93 10.19 4.31
C GLN A 73 1.59 11.48 3.90
N ASP A 74 2.75 11.41 3.25
CA ASP A 74 3.46 12.59 2.76
C ASP A 74 2.64 13.34 1.72
N ALA A 75 1.98 12.62 0.83
CA ALA A 75 1.12 13.22 -0.18
C ALA A 75 -0.09 13.91 0.45
N ARG A 76 -0.70 13.30 1.47
CA ARG A 76 -1.80 13.90 2.23
C ARG A 76 -1.34 15.14 2.97
N GLN A 77 -0.18 15.06 3.62
CA GLN A 77 0.42 16.16 4.35
C GLN A 77 0.66 17.35 3.42
N ARG A 78 1.28 17.12 2.27
CA ARG A 78 1.52 18.17 1.28
C ARG A 78 0.23 18.78 0.75
N LYS A 79 -0.79 17.95 0.53
CA LYS A 79 -2.09 18.43 0.09
C LYS A 79 -2.73 19.34 1.13
N LEU A 80 -2.69 18.92 2.40
CA LEU A 80 -3.22 19.72 3.51
C LEU A 80 -2.46 21.03 3.66
N GLU A 81 -1.13 21.00 3.55
CA GLU A 81 -0.30 22.20 3.61
C GLU A 81 -0.65 23.18 2.50
N LYS A 82 -0.81 22.70 1.28
CA LYS A 82 -1.22 23.54 0.15
C LYS A 82 -2.61 24.13 0.35
N GLN A 83 -3.55 23.36 0.89
CA GLN A 83 -4.88 23.86 1.19
C GLN A 83 -4.84 24.95 2.27
N ALA A 84 -4.03 24.74 3.30
CA ALA A 84 -3.84 25.72 4.36
C ALA A 84 -3.22 27.01 3.82
N GLU A 85 -2.20 26.92 2.97
CA GLU A 85 -1.57 28.06 2.33
C GLU A 85 -2.58 28.86 1.49
N ARG A 86 -3.41 28.18 0.71
CA ARG A 86 -4.45 28.82 -0.10
C ARG A 86 -5.46 29.55 0.77
N LEU A 87 -5.84 28.92 1.89
CA LEU A 87 -6.79 29.51 2.81
C LEU A 87 -6.22 30.78 3.47
N VAL A 88 -4.96 30.71 3.93
CA VAL A 88 -4.26 31.85 4.51
C VAL A 88 -4.17 32.97 3.48
N SER A 89 -3.80 32.66 2.25
CA SER A 89 -3.69 33.66 1.18
C SER A 89 -5.04 34.34 0.92
N ARG A 90 -6.14 33.58 0.92
CA ARG A 90 -7.49 34.18 0.77
C ARG A 90 -7.87 35.08 1.91
N ILE A 91 -7.52 34.68 3.14
CA ILE A 91 -7.77 35.50 4.33
C ILE A 91 -6.96 36.82 4.25
N GLU A 92 -5.71 36.74 3.87
CA GLU A 92 -4.85 37.94 3.73
C GLU A 92 -5.40 38.88 2.65
N GLU A 93 -5.83 38.34 1.51
CA GLU A 93 -6.46 39.15 0.46
C GLU A 93 -7.74 39.81 0.95
N ALA A 94 -8.59 39.05 1.64
CA ALA A 94 -9.82 39.58 2.19
C ALA A 94 -9.55 40.68 3.24
N MET A 95 -8.58 40.46 4.11
CA MET A 95 -8.19 41.44 5.12
C MET A 95 -7.58 42.70 4.50
N SER A 96 -6.71 42.52 3.53
CA SER A 96 -6.08 43.63 2.81
C SER A 96 -7.13 44.46 2.07
N SER A 97 -8.06 43.77 1.39
CA SER A 97 -9.17 44.43 0.69
C SER A 97 -10.10 45.14 1.68
N GLY A 98 -10.40 44.49 2.82
CA GLY A 98 -11.22 45.07 3.88
C GLY A 98 -10.58 46.30 4.51
N VAL A 99 -9.28 46.23 4.77
CA VAL A 99 -8.54 47.36 5.32
C VAL A 99 -8.52 48.53 4.34
N THR A 100 -8.33 48.27 3.06
CA THR A 100 -8.37 49.29 2.01
C THR A 100 -9.74 49.96 1.93
N GLN A 101 -10.81 49.18 2.08
CA GLN A 101 -12.18 49.72 2.05
C GLN A 101 -12.51 50.50 3.31
N THR A 102 -12.01 50.09 4.46
CA THR A 102 -12.27 50.77 5.73
C THR A 102 -11.37 51.92 5.97
N GLY A 103 -10.30 52.05 5.20
CA GLY A 103 -9.35 53.13 5.31
C GLY A 103 -9.81 54.45 4.73
N ASN A 104 -11.03 54.50 4.25
CA ASN A 104 -11.62 55.73 3.70
C ASN A 104 -12.12 56.68 4.78
#